data_bee4f2c5070b62c1c97863ff26cb5053
#
_entry.id   bee4f2c5070b62c1c97863ff26cb5053
#
_cell.length_a   1.000
_cell.length_b   1.000
_cell.length_c   1.000
_cell.angle_alpha   90.00
_cell.angle_beta   90.00
_cell.angle_gamma   90.00
#
_symmetry.space_group_name_H-M   'P 1'
#
loop_
_entity.id
_entity.type
_entity.pdbx_description
1 polymer ?
#
loop_
_entity_poly.entity_id
_entity_poly.type
_entity_poly.pdbx_seq_one_letter_code
_entity_poly.pdbx_strand_id
1 'polypeptide(L)'
;MATVAPAPTATPPSRAQLIHIEVDRRLGHEWDEWNGKPLPGGGDFSAPPGLFFRYAALTIALASGLVALLLYLVGPRLAALSPSVPRALWIVLGAAVGIKWAWLSLAAGSFYSGRNLLPERLLERGPFLQVMNYTSLVARLFGRRDWVEHAAIDIYNTLFVRRSRKVGKGELLVLIPRCLSKQALDGVLEIAGRYEVPVFVATRGQLARRVIRERRPRAVVAVACERDMMTGLRDVAGKLPVLGLTMQLPNGPCRDATIDLSQMETWVQGLVK
;
A
#
# COMPACT_ATOMS: atom_id res chain seq x y z
N MET A 1 13.29 57.45 29.75
CA MET A 1 13.94 56.35 29.04
C MET A 1 13.22 55.05 29.42
N ALA A 2 12.35 54.55 28.54
CA ALA A 2 11.64 53.32 28.77
C ALA A 2 12.42 52.17 28.14
N THR A 3 12.87 51.21 28.97
CA THR A 3 13.58 50.00 28.56
C THR A 3 12.57 49.06 27.94
N VAL A 4 12.70 48.83 26.63
CA VAL A 4 11.93 47.81 25.88
C VAL A 4 12.46 46.45 26.27
N ALA A 5 11.60 45.62 26.87
CA ALA A 5 11.90 44.21 27.16
C ALA A 5 12.13 43.44 25.84
N PRO A 6 13.14 42.52 25.76
CA PRO A 6 13.34 41.73 24.56
C PRO A 6 12.18 40.75 24.37
N ALA A 7 11.74 40.60 23.11
CA ALA A 7 10.70 39.64 22.71
C ALA A 7 11.13 38.22 23.06
N PRO A 8 10.19 37.33 23.49
CA PRO A 8 10.50 35.95 23.79
C PRO A 8 11.02 35.25 22.51
N THR A 9 12.25 34.73 22.59
CA THR A 9 12.84 33.87 21.56
C THR A 9 11.97 32.62 21.40
N ALA A 10 11.35 32.46 20.23
CA ALA A 10 10.60 31.26 19.90
C ALA A 10 11.51 30.03 20.07
N THR A 11 11.17 29.17 20.97
CA THR A 11 11.84 27.87 21.16
C THR A 11 11.73 27.09 19.84
N PRO A 12 12.84 26.59 19.28
CA PRO A 12 12.78 25.81 18.05
C PRO A 12 11.88 24.58 18.28
N PRO A 13 11.07 24.18 17.29
CA PRO A 13 10.17 23.03 17.44
C PRO A 13 10.96 21.81 17.88
N SER A 14 10.48 21.12 18.90
CA SER A 14 11.13 19.92 19.43
C SER A 14 11.26 18.88 18.31
N ARG A 15 12.48 18.46 18.00
CA ARG A 15 12.71 17.37 17.05
C ARG A 15 11.95 16.14 17.55
N ALA A 16 11.18 15.50 16.67
CA ALA A 16 10.52 14.24 16.96
C ALA A 16 11.55 13.23 17.52
N GLN A 17 11.23 12.58 18.64
CA GLN A 17 12.12 11.58 19.21
C GLN A 17 12.16 10.36 18.27
N LEU A 18 13.32 10.13 17.65
CA LEU A 18 13.58 8.93 16.86
C LEU A 18 13.91 7.77 17.79
N ILE A 19 13.03 6.77 17.84
CA ILE A 19 13.30 5.54 18.58
C ILE A 19 13.97 4.56 17.61
N HIS A 20 15.27 4.35 17.78
CA HIS A 20 16.07 3.42 16.99
C HIS A 20 16.20 2.08 17.72
N ILE A 21 15.77 0.99 17.06
CA ILE A 21 15.98 -0.37 17.54
C ILE A 21 16.97 -1.03 16.59
N GLU A 22 18.18 -1.35 17.07
CA GLU A 22 19.19 -2.06 16.29
C GLU A 22 18.73 -3.47 15.94
N VAL A 23 18.70 -3.78 14.66
CA VAL A 23 18.44 -5.12 14.12
C VAL A 23 19.35 -5.36 12.91
N ASP A 24 19.73 -6.63 12.73
CA ASP A 24 20.58 -7.18 11.67
C ASP A 24 20.48 -6.48 10.29
N ARG A 25 21.64 -6.23 9.67
CA ARG A 25 21.82 -5.40 8.46
C ARG A 25 21.45 -6.10 7.15
N ARG A 26 20.67 -7.17 7.16
CA ARG A 26 20.24 -7.83 5.92
C ARG A 26 19.24 -6.99 5.13
N LEU A 27 19.22 -7.14 3.79
CA LEU A 27 18.23 -6.60 2.90
C LEU A 27 16.80 -7.01 3.35
N GLY A 28 15.80 -6.22 3.00
CA GLY A 28 14.40 -6.60 3.21
C GLY A 28 14.11 -7.93 2.50
N HIS A 29 13.33 -8.79 3.14
CA HIS A 29 12.99 -10.14 2.65
C HIS A 29 12.51 -10.16 1.18
N GLU A 30 11.77 -9.14 0.77
CA GLU A 30 11.23 -9.04 -0.58
C GLU A 30 12.28 -8.78 -1.68
N TRP A 31 13.53 -8.48 -1.29
CA TRP A 31 14.65 -8.19 -2.18
C TRP A 31 15.80 -9.19 -2.03
N ASP A 32 15.62 -10.29 -1.35
CA ASP A 32 16.67 -11.32 -1.16
C ASP A 32 17.20 -11.88 -2.50
N GLU A 33 16.39 -11.85 -3.57
CA GLU A 33 16.75 -12.30 -4.92
C GLU A 33 17.49 -11.24 -5.76
N TRP A 34 17.73 -10.03 -5.23
CA TRP A 34 18.38 -8.98 -5.99
C TRP A 34 19.87 -9.28 -6.25
N ASN A 35 20.27 -9.17 -7.49
CA ASN A 35 21.60 -9.57 -7.98
C ASN A 35 22.61 -8.41 -8.13
N GLY A 36 22.31 -7.24 -7.55
CA GLY A 36 23.17 -6.05 -7.61
C GLY A 36 23.09 -5.23 -8.90
N LYS A 37 22.28 -5.64 -9.89
CA LYS A 37 22.09 -4.87 -11.12
C LYS A 37 21.23 -3.62 -10.85
N PRO A 38 21.43 -2.53 -11.63
CA PRO A 38 20.57 -1.37 -11.56
C PRO A 38 19.10 -1.76 -11.72
N LEU A 39 18.23 -1.16 -10.91
CA LEU A 39 16.80 -1.40 -11.01
C LEU A 39 16.25 -0.82 -12.32
N PRO A 40 15.23 -1.47 -12.91
CA PRO A 40 14.52 -0.91 -14.06
C PRO A 40 13.95 0.47 -13.73
N GLY A 41 13.94 1.38 -14.71
CA GLY A 41 13.46 2.75 -14.49
C GLY A 41 14.30 3.58 -13.53
N GLY A 42 15.55 3.15 -13.23
CA GLY A 42 16.39 3.84 -12.25
C GLY A 42 15.85 3.75 -10.81
N GLY A 43 15.01 2.75 -10.53
CA GLY A 43 14.38 2.56 -9.22
C GLY A 43 13.15 3.43 -8.97
N ASP A 44 12.65 4.10 -9.99
CA ASP A 44 11.35 4.77 -9.98
C ASP A 44 10.31 3.86 -10.65
N PHE A 45 9.32 3.45 -9.86
CA PHE A 45 8.23 2.58 -10.30
C PHE A 45 6.91 3.33 -10.45
N SER A 46 6.95 4.66 -10.51
CA SER A 46 5.76 5.48 -10.75
C SER A 46 5.03 5.02 -12.01
N ALA A 47 3.73 4.80 -11.89
CA ALA A 47 2.91 4.28 -12.98
C ALA A 47 1.48 4.82 -12.92
N PRO A 48 0.85 5.05 -14.08
CA PRO A 48 -0.52 5.52 -14.11
C PRO A 48 -1.47 4.46 -13.52
N PRO A 49 -2.50 4.87 -12.76
CA PRO A 49 -3.48 3.95 -12.13
C PRO A 49 -4.15 2.99 -13.10
N GLY A 50 -4.33 3.42 -14.36
CA GLY A 50 -4.87 2.57 -15.43
C GLY A 50 -4.07 1.30 -15.67
N LEU A 51 -2.78 1.27 -15.32
CA LEU A 51 -1.95 0.07 -15.44
C LEU A 51 -2.47 -1.04 -14.52
N PHE A 52 -2.77 -0.71 -13.26
CA PHE A 52 -3.36 -1.68 -12.33
C PHE A 52 -4.69 -2.23 -12.84
N PHE A 53 -5.61 -1.37 -13.31
CA PHE A 53 -6.91 -1.82 -13.79
C PHE A 53 -6.81 -2.75 -15.01
N ARG A 54 -5.86 -2.49 -15.93
CA ARG A 54 -5.60 -3.37 -17.09
C ARG A 54 -5.12 -4.76 -16.65
N TYR A 55 -4.16 -4.81 -15.74
CA TYR A 55 -3.64 -6.09 -15.21
C TYR A 55 -4.67 -6.80 -14.32
N ALA A 56 -5.49 -6.08 -13.58
CA ALA A 56 -6.59 -6.67 -12.80
C ALA A 56 -7.64 -7.30 -13.73
N ALA A 57 -8.02 -6.61 -14.81
CA ALA A 57 -8.91 -7.15 -15.85
C ALA A 57 -8.31 -8.40 -16.49
N LEU A 58 -7.04 -8.36 -16.88
CA LEU A 58 -6.32 -9.52 -17.43
C LEU A 58 -6.31 -10.69 -16.43
N THR A 59 -6.05 -10.43 -15.17
CA THR A 59 -6.03 -11.45 -14.11
C THR A 59 -7.40 -12.13 -13.96
N ILE A 60 -8.48 -11.35 -13.93
CA ILE A 60 -9.85 -11.87 -13.86
C ILE A 60 -10.15 -12.71 -15.12
N ALA A 61 -9.79 -12.23 -16.30
CA ALA A 61 -10.02 -12.95 -17.57
C ALA A 61 -9.26 -14.27 -17.62
N LEU A 62 -7.95 -14.28 -17.26
CA LEU A 62 -7.13 -15.49 -17.24
C LEU A 62 -7.65 -16.52 -16.22
N ALA A 63 -7.95 -16.08 -15.00
CA ALA A 63 -8.48 -16.97 -13.96
C ALA A 63 -9.84 -17.54 -14.37
N SER A 64 -10.73 -16.71 -14.91
CA SER A 64 -12.05 -17.14 -15.37
C SER A 64 -11.95 -18.12 -16.56
N GLY A 65 -11.09 -17.81 -17.51
CA GLY A 65 -10.84 -18.68 -18.67
C GLY A 65 -10.26 -20.04 -18.28
N LEU A 66 -9.33 -20.08 -17.34
CA LEU A 66 -8.78 -21.34 -16.81
C LEU A 66 -9.84 -22.20 -16.13
N VAL A 67 -10.67 -21.58 -15.27
CA VAL A 67 -11.76 -22.32 -14.60
C VAL A 67 -12.80 -22.80 -15.62
N ALA A 68 -13.15 -21.97 -16.60
CA ALA A 68 -14.08 -22.34 -17.68
C ALA A 68 -13.52 -23.50 -18.51
N LEU A 69 -12.24 -23.49 -18.85
CA LEU A 69 -11.57 -24.58 -19.56
C LEU A 69 -11.61 -25.88 -18.72
N LEU A 70 -11.29 -25.81 -17.44
CA LEU A 70 -11.36 -26.97 -16.55
C LEU A 70 -12.79 -27.55 -16.46
N LEU A 71 -13.80 -26.68 -16.31
CA LEU A 71 -15.20 -27.11 -16.30
C LEU A 71 -15.62 -27.72 -17.62
N TYR A 72 -15.15 -27.19 -18.74
CA TYR A 72 -15.41 -27.75 -20.06
C TYR A 72 -14.84 -29.18 -20.19
N LEU A 73 -13.57 -29.37 -19.79
CA LEU A 73 -12.89 -30.67 -19.88
C LEU A 73 -13.49 -31.74 -18.93
N VAL A 74 -13.91 -31.33 -17.74
CA VAL A 74 -14.48 -32.28 -16.75
C VAL A 74 -15.99 -32.42 -16.91
N GLY A 75 -16.67 -31.50 -17.58
CA GLY A 75 -18.10 -31.40 -17.75
C GLY A 75 -18.79 -32.73 -18.18
N PRO A 76 -18.27 -33.44 -19.22
CA PRO A 76 -18.88 -34.67 -19.68
C PRO A 76 -18.91 -35.78 -18.59
N ARG A 77 -17.85 -35.87 -17.78
CA ARG A 77 -17.79 -36.84 -16.65
C ARG A 77 -18.76 -36.46 -15.53
N LEU A 78 -18.89 -35.17 -15.23
CA LEU A 78 -19.84 -34.68 -14.23
C LEU A 78 -21.29 -34.88 -14.70
N ALA A 79 -21.57 -34.73 -16.01
CA ALA A 79 -22.88 -34.96 -16.59
C ALA A 79 -23.30 -36.42 -16.53
N ALA A 80 -22.35 -37.34 -16.60
CA ALA A 80 -22.62 -38.79 -16.42
C ALA A 80 -23.08 -39.13 -15.00
N LEU A 81 -22.69 -38.35 -13.99
CA LEU A 81 -23.15 -38.49 -12.60
C LEU A 81 -24.55 -37.84 -12.43
N SER A 82 -24.71 -36.62 -12.91
CA SER A 82 -25.98 -35.89 -12.92
C SER A 82 -25.92 -34.74 -13.93
N PRO A 83 -26.89 -34.61 -14.85
CA PRO A 83 -26.89 -33.50 -15.85
C PRO A 83 -27.05 -32.11 -15.25
N SER A 84 -27.55 -32.00 -14.01
CA SER A 84 -27.74 -30.71 -13.31
C SER A 84 -26.43 -30.13 -12.78
N VAL A 85 -25.44 -30.97 -12.46
CA VAL A 85 -24.19 -30.56 -11.81
C VAL A 85 -23.38 -29.61 -12.73
N PRO A 86 -23.05 -29.93 -13.99
CA PRO A 86 -22.32 -29.02 -14.86
C PRO A 86 -23.05 -27.68 -15.06
N ARG A 87 -24.39 -27.74 -15.22
CA ARG A 87 -25.22 -26.53 -15.40
C ARG A 87 -25.11 -25.61 -14.18
N ALA A 88 -25.25 -26.20 -12.96
CA ALA A 88 -25.10 -25.40 -11.73
C ALA A 88 -23.70 -24.77 -11.61
N LEU A 89 -22.63 -25.51 -11.94
CA LEU A 89 -21.26 -25.00 -11.90
C LEU A 89 -21.03 -23.86 -12.90
N TRP A 90 -21.61 -23.94 -14.11
CA TRP A 90 -21.52 -22.84 -15.07
C TRP A 90 -22.27 -21.59 -14.60
N ILE A 91 -23.44 -21.74 -13.99
CA ILE A 91 -24.18 -20.63 -13.40
C ILE A 91 -23.36 -19.97 -12.26
N VAL A 92 -22.78 -20.79 -11.38
CA VAL A 92 -21.94 -20.29 -10.26
C VAL A 92 -20.70 -19.57 -10.80
N LEU A 93 -20.04 -20.12 -11.83
CA LEU A 93 -18.89 -19.45 -12.46
C LEU A 93 -19.32 -18.13 -13.07
N GLY A 94 -20.40 -18.10 -13.85
CA GLY A 94 -20.90 -16.87 -14.47
C GLY A 94 -21.23 -15.78 -13.45
N ALA A 95 -21.90 -16.16 -12.36
CA ALA A 95 -22.20 -15.25 -11.25
C ALA A 95 -20.91 -14.72 -10.58
N ALA A 96 -19.95 -15.60 -10.28
CA ALA A 96 -18.68 -15.21 -9.65
C ALA A 96 -17.87 -14.26 -10.55
N VAL A 97 -17.81 -14.53 -11.85
CA VAL A 97 -17.16 -13.67 -12.84
C VAL A 97 -17.86 -12.31 -12.94
N GLY A 98 -19.19 -12.31 -13.03
CA GLY A 98 -19.98 -11.09 -13.06
C GLY A 98 -19.77 -10.20 -11.82
N ILE A 99 -19.75 -10.80 -10.63
CA ILE A 99 -19.47 -10.10 -9.37
C ILE A 99 -18.05 -9.49 -9.38
N LYS A 100 -17.04 -10.19 -9.87
CA LYS A 100 -15.66 -9.67 -9.93
C LYS A 100 -15.54 -8.51 -10.92
N TRP A 101 -16.18 -8.59 -12.08
CA TRP A 101 -16.20 -7.50 -13.05
C TRP A 101 -16.98 -6.30 -12.54
N ALA A 102 -18.13 -6.50 -11.94
CA ALA A 102 -18.91 -5.41 -11.31
C ALA A 102 -18.09 -4.72 -10.23
N TRP A 103 -17.40 -5.49 -9.36
CA TRP A 103 -16.53 -4.94 -8.33
C TRP A 103 -15.37 -4.13 -8.93
N LEU A 104 -14.69 -4.64 -9.97
CA LEU A 104 -13.59 -3.93 -10.65
C LEU A 104 -14.09 -2.63 -11.28
N SER A 105 -15.25 -2.66 -11.95
CA SER A 105 -15.89 -1.48 -12.54
C SER A 105 -16.27 -0.44 -11.49
N LEU A 106 -16.79 -0.87 -10.34
CA LEU A 106 -17.10 0.01 -9.21
C LEU A 106 -15.83 0.61 -8.59
N ALA A 107 -14.74 -0.16 -8.49
CA ALA A 107 -13.46 0.33 -8.01
C ALA A 107 -12.89 1.40 -8.95
N ALA A 108 -12.86 1.13 -10.25
CA ALA A 108 -12.43 2.09 -11.25
C ALA A 108 -13.34 3.33 -11.29
N GLY A 109 -14.66 3.14 -11.28
CA GLY A 109 -15.64 4.21 -11.21
C GLY A 109 -15.47 5.09 -9.96
N SER A 110 -15.23 4.47 -8.79
CA SER A 110 -14.92 5.18 -7.55
C SER A 110 -13.65 6.02 -7.67
N PHE A 111 -12.60 5.45 -8.26
CA PHE A 111 -11.32 6.13 -8.42
C PHE A 111 -11.46 7.34 -9.36
N TYR A 112 -11.96 7.14 -10.59
CA TYR A 112 -12.01 8.18 -11.60
C TYR A 112 -13.11 9.24 -11.37
N SER A 113 -14.25 8.86 -10.79
CA SER A 113 -15.33 9.83 -10.51
C SER A 113 -15.12 10.66 -9.25
N GLY A 114 -14.16 10.29 -8.41
CA GLY A 114 -13.98 10.94 -7.11
C GLY A 114 -15.04 10.58 -6.06
N ARG A 115 -16.01 9.72 -6.39
CA ARG A 115 -17.13 9.34 -5.52
C ARG A 115 -16.86 8.01 -4.82
N ASN A 116 -17.30 7.86 -3.58
CA ASN A 116 -17.18 6.61 -2.82
C ASN A 116 -18.29 5.63 -3.21
N LEU A 117 -18.13 4.94 -4.36
CA LEU A 117 -19.10 3.95 -4.84
C LEU A 117 -18.95 2.58 -4.16
N LEU A 118 -17.76 2.26 -3.66
CA LEU A 118 -17.47 1.00 -2.98
C LEU A 118 -17.74 1.13 -1.48
N PRO A 119 -18.38 0.17 -0.81
CA PRO A 119 -18.42 0.09 0.64
C PRO A 119 -17.00 -0.07 1.23
N GLU A 120 -16.78 0.52 2.42
CA GLU A 120 -15.50 0.43 3.15
C GLU A 120 -15.03 -1.03 3.34
N ARG A 121 -15.95 -1.92 3.69
CA ARG A 121 -15.67 -3.34 3.90
C ARG A 121 -15.10 -4.05 2.67
N LEU A 122 -15.48 -3.63 1.45
CA LEU A 122 -14.98 -4.19 0.20
C LEU A 122 -13.62 -3.61 -0.22
N LEU A 123 -13.21 -2.48 0.34
CA LEU A 123 -11.90 -1.88 0.14
C LEU A 123 -10.89 -2.41 1.16
N GLU A 124 -11.24 -2.39 2.45
CA GLU A 124 -10.31 -2.67 3.55
C GLU A 124 -10.16 -4.16 3.88
N ARG A 125 -11.22 -4.96 3.76
CA ARG A 125 -11.29 -6.31 4.37
C ARG A 125 -11.11 -7.48 3.42
N GLY A 126 -10.65 -7.30 2.21
CA GLY A 126 -10.35 -8.51 1.47
C GLY A 126 -10.34 -8.40 -0.06
N PRO A 127 -11.44 -8.08 -0.77
CA PRO A 127 -11.46 -8.21 -2.23
C PRO A 127 -10.38 -7.36 -2.91
N PHE A 128 -10.18 -6.11 -2.48
CA PHE A 128 -9.20 -5.24 -3.11
C PHE A 128 -7.76 -5.75 -2.91
N LEU A 129 -7.40 -6.11 -1.68
CA LEU A 129 -6.07 -6.64 -1.36
C LEU A 129 -5.81 -8.00 -2.03
N GLN A 130 -6.84 -8.85 -2.14
CA GLN A 130 -6.74 -10.11 -2.88
C GLN A 130 -6.50 -9.85 -4.37
N VAL A 131 -7.27 -8.95 -4.98
CA VAL A 131 -7.08 -8.58 -6.39
C VAL A 131 -5.70 -7.97 -6.60
N MET A 132 -5.24 -7.05 -5.74
CA MET A 132 -3.86 -6.53 -5.78
C MET A 132 -2.83 -7.67 -5.82
N ASN A 133 -2.96 -8.65 -4.93
CA ASN A 133 -2.01 -9.74 -4.81
C ASN A 133 -1.97 -10.64 -6.06
N TYR A 134 -3.13 -11.05 -6.58
CA TYR A 134 -3.19 -11.86 -7.80
C TYR A 134 -2.76 -11.08 -9.04
N THR A 135 -3.09 -9.80 -9.10
CA THR A 135 -2.66 -8.91 -10.17
C THR A 135 -1.14 -8.72 -10.19
N SER A 136 -0.53 -8.57 -9.00
CA SER A 136 0.93 -8.53 -8.84
C SER A 136 1.60 -9.82 -9.33
N LEU A 137 1.02 -10.99 -9.01
CA LEU A 137 1.52 -12.29 -9.50
C LEU A 137 1.50 -12.36 -11.04
N VAL A 138 0.40 -11.96 -11.66
CA VAL A 138 0.30 -11.92 -13.13
C VAL A 138 1.27 -10.90 -13.71
N ALA A 139 1.37 -9.71 -13.13
CA ALA A 139 2.31 -8.68 -13.57
C ALA A 139 3.78 -9.11 -13.48
N ARG A 140 4.12 -9.97 -12.50
CA ARG A 140 5.46 -10.58 -12.37
C ARG A 140 5.84 -11.39 -13.59
N LEU A 141 4.92 -12.11 -14.22
CA LEU A 141 5.17 -12.90 -15.43
C LEU A 141 5.59 -12.02 -16.62
N PHE A 142 5.17 -10.75 -16.61
CA PHE A 142 5.49 -9.77 -17.65
C PHE A 142 6.60 -8.80 -17.24
N GLY A 143 7.28 -9.03 -16.12
CA GLY A 143 8.33 -8.14 -15.60
C GLY A 143 7.83 -6.74 -15.21
N ARG A 144 6.54 -6.59 -14.91
CA ARG A 144 5.90 -5.30 -14.58
C ARG A 144 5.37 -5.23 -13.15
N ARG A 145 5.84 -6.12 -12.28
CA ARG A 145 5.37 -6.25 -10.89
C ARG A 145 5.39 -4.92 -10.15
N ASP A 146 6.55 -4.29 -10.04
CA ASP A 146 6.76 -3.15 -9.16
C ASP A 146 5.92 -1.92 -9.62
N TRP A 147 5.79 -1.68 -10.93
CA TRP A 147 4.90 -0.63 -11.49
C TRP A 147 3.41 -0.88 -11.22
N VAL A 148 2.97 -2.14 -11.32
CA VAL A 148 1.57 -2.50 -11.04
C VAL A 148 1.29 -2.41 -9.55
N GLU A 149 2.23 -2.79 -8.69
CA GLU A 149 2.13 -2.65 -7.24
C GLU A 149 2.08 -1.17 -6.84
N HIS A 150 2.92 -0.31 -7.44
CA HIS A 150 2.87 1.14 -7.24
C HIS A 150 1.49 1.71 -7.58
N ALA A 151 0.99 1.44 -8.79
CA ALA A 151 -0.32 1.90 -9.22
C ALA A 151 -1.45 1.38 -8.31
N ALA A 152 -1.35 0.15 -7.81
CA ALA A 152 -2.31 -0.42 -6.88
C ALA A 152 -2.32 0.28 -5.52
N ILE A 153 -1.13 0.60 -4.99
CA ILE A 153 -0.96 1.33 -3.73
C ILE A 153 -1.52 2.75 -3.86
N ASP A 154 -1.26 3.43 -4.98
CA ASP A 154 -1.78 4.78 -5.23
C ASP A 154 -3.32 4.80 -5.30
N ILE A 155 -3.93 3.83 -6.00
CA ILE A 155 -5.38 3.66 -6.02
C ILE A 155 -5.91 3.40 -4.61
N TYR A 156 -5.29 2.50 -3.85
CA TYR A 156 -5.68 2.20 -2.48
C TYR A 156 -5.64 3.46 -1.62
N ASN A 157 -4.53 4.21 -1.63
CA ASN A 157 -4.36 5.44 -0.89
C ASN A 157 -5.44 6.47 -1.25
N THR A 158 -5.67 6.68 -2.56
CA THR A 158 -6.65 7.65 -3.06
C THR A 158 -8.07 7.31 -2.58
N LEU A 159 -8.47 6.05 -2.66
CA LEU A 159 -9.77 5.60 -2.19
C LEU A 159 -9.90 5.65 -0.67
N PHE A 160 -8.79 5.47 0.02
CA PHE A 160 -8.73 5.47 1.48
C PHE A 160 -8.73 6.90 2.05
N VAL A 161 -7.89 7.82 1.53
CA VAL A 161 -7.82 9.22 2.00
C VAL A 161 -9.20 9.88 2.02
N ARG A 162 -10.02 9.60 1.01
CA ARG A 162 -11.39 10.14 0.91
C ARG A 162 -12.33 9.73 2.06
N ARG A 163 -11.97 8.71 2.83
CA ARG A 163 -12.76 8.13 3.93
C ARG A 163 -12.10 8.30 5.28
N SER A 164 -10.83 8.73 5.29
CA SER A 164 -10.06 8.84 6.50
C SER A 164 -10.65 9.87 7.43
N ARG A 165 -10.75 9.52 8.71
CA ARG A 165 -11.15 10.45 9.77
C ARG A 165 -9.89 11.01 10.42
N LYS A 166 -9.94 12.28 10.79
CA LYS A 166 -8.86 12.91 11.56
C LYS A 166 -8.71 12.23 12.91
N VAL A 167 -7.47 11.98 13.29
CA VAL A 167 -7.06 11.36 14.56
C VAL A 167 -6.26 12.34 15.40
N GLY A 168 -6.11 12.09 16.69
CA GLY A 168 -5.26 12.90 17.56
C GLY A 168 -3.77 12.75 17.21
N LYS A 169 -2.96 13.75 17.52
CA LYS A 169 -1.50 13.79 17.21
C LYS A 169 -0.76 12.52 17.67
N GLY A 170 -1.00 12.05 18.89
CA GLY A 170 -0.42 10.82 19.44
C GLY A 170 -1.04 9.51 18.93
N GLU A 171 -2.16 9.58 18.19
CA GLU A 171 -2.88 8.43 17.63
C GLU A 171 -2.47 8.13 16.18
N LEU A 172 -1.79 9.07 15.51
CA LEU A 172 -1.17 8.86 14.20
C LEU A 172 0.26 8.35 14.41
N LEU A 173 0.65 7.30 13.69
CA LEU A 173 1.98 6.73 13.71
C LEU A 173 2.62 6.85 12.34
N VAL A 174 3.83 7.40 12.26
CA VAL A 174 4.65 7.37 11.06
C VAL A 174 5.66 6.23 11.15
N LEU A 175 5.62 5.31 10.19
CA LEU A 175 6.57 4.21 10.07
C LEU A 175 7.48 4.45 8.87
N ILE A 176 8.79 4.45 9.11
CA ILE A 176 9.79 4.67 8.05
C ILE A 176 10.79 3.51 8.02
N PRO A 177 11.35 3.17 6.86
CA PRO A 177 12.41 2.19 6.75
C PRO A 177 13.78 2.82 7.10
N ARG A 178 14.75 1.98 7.41
CA ARG A 178 16.12 2.41 7.69
C ARG A 178 16.89 2.88 6.45
N CYS A 179 16.43 2.51 5.26
CA CYS A 179 17.15 2.75 4.01
C CYS A 179 16.92 4.13 3.40
N LEU A 180 16.20 5.02 4.07
CA LEU A 180 16.04 6.40 3.62
C LEU A 180 17.38 7.13 3.56
N SER A 181 17.56 7.98 2.57
CA SER A 181 18.65 8.94 2.53
C SER A 181 18.58 9.90 3.73
N LYS A 182 19.73 10.43 4.14
CA LYS A 182 19.79 11.40 5.25
C LYS A 182 18.84 12.58 5.04
N GLN A 183 18.80 13.11 3.82
CA GLN A 183 17.94 14.24 3.48
C GLN A 183 16.44 13.87 3.61
N ALA A 184 16.04 12.70 3.12
CA ALA A 184 14.65 12.24 3.25
C ALA A 184 14.29 11.99 4.73
N LEU A 185 15.19 11.42 5.51
CA LEU A 185 14.99 11.20 6.95
C LEU A 185 14.83 12.53 7.71
N ASP A 186 15.72 13.48 7.47
CA ASP A 186 15.66 14.79 8.12
C ASP A 186 14.35 15.52 7.78
N GLY A 187 13.90 15.46 6.52
CA GLY A 187 12.61 16.01 6.09
C GLY A 187 11.41 15.35 6.77
N VAL A 188 11.43 14.00 6.91
CA VAL A 188 10.38 13.28 7.65
C VAL A 188 10.33 13.71 9.10
N LEU A 189 11.48 13.82 9.77
CA LEU A 189 11.56 14.23 11.16
C LEU A 189 11.12 15.69 11.37
N GLU A 190 11.38 16.57 10.42
CA GLU A 190 10.90 17.95 10.45
C GLU A 190 9.38 18.01 10.35
N ILE A 191 8.77 17.30 9.37
CA ILE A 191 7.31 17.22 9.20
C ILE A 191 6.69 16.64 10.47
N ALA A 192 7.18 15.50 10.96
CA ALA A 192 6.66 14.85 12.14
C ALA A 192 6.77 15.72 13.40
N GLY A 193 7.87 16.48 13.55
CA GLY A 193 8.06 17.45 14.65
C GLY A 193 7.06 18.59 14.55
N ARG A 194 6.80 19.13 13.35
CA ARG A 194 5.82 20.19 13.11
C ARG A 194 4.40 19.81 13.53
N TYR A 195 4.01 18.56 13.26
CA TYR A 195 2.68 18.05 13.60
C TYR A 195 2.63 17.24 14.91
N GLU A 196 3.74 17.15 15.64
CA GLU A 196 3.87 16.39 16.90
C GLU A 196 3.46 14.91 16.77
N VAL A 197 3.84 14.26 15.64
CA VAL A 197 3.50 12.88 15.35
C VAL A 197 4.70 11.97 15.63
N PRO A 198 4.53 10.84 16.34
CA PRO A 198 5.61 9.89 16.60
C PRO A 198 6.09 9.20 15.32
N VAL A 199 7.41 9.09 15.17
CA VAL A 199 8.09 8.41 14.05
C VAL A 199 8.82 7.19 14.57
N PHE A 200 8.65 6.05 13.90
CA PHE A 200 9.37 4.83 14.19
C PHE A 200 10.12 4.29 12.98
N VAL A 201 11.37 3.93 13.18
CA VAL A 201 12.18 3.24 12.17
C VAL A 201 11.93 1.75 12.27
N ALA A 202 11.31 1.18 11.24
CA ALA A 202 11.07 -0.25 11.12
C ALA A 202 12.09 -0.87 10.16
N THR A 203 12.98 -1.70 10.66
CA THR A 203 14.00 -2.38 9.85
C THR A 203 13.45 -3.58 9.09
N ARG A 204 12.30 -4.11 9.51
CA ARG A 204 11.59 -5.25 8.89
C ARG A 204 10.09 -5.17 9.18
N GLY A 205 9.27 -5.80 8.34
CA GLY A 205 7.83 -5.86 8.52
C GLY A 205 7.38 -6.45 9.87
N GLN A 206 8.15 -7.36 10.47
CA GLN A 206 7.86 -7.90 11.81
C GLN A 206 7.94 -6.82 12.89
N LEU A 207 8.94 -5.94 12.82
CA LEU A 207 9.09 -4.84 13.77
C LEU A 207 7.97 -3.82 13.60
N ALA A 208 7.62 -3.46 12.37
CA ALA A 208 6.49 -2.58 12.09
C ALA A 208 5.19 -3.13 12.72
N ARG A 209 4.91 -4.43 12.53
CA ARG A 209 3.74 -5.10 13.15
C ARG A 209 3.78 -5.11 14.67
N ARG A 210 4.96 -5.27 15.26
CA ARG A 210 5.15 -5.22 16.71
C ARG A 210 4.84 -3.81 17.24
N VAL A 211 5.42 -2.78 16.65
CA VAL A 211 5.20 -1.38 17.03
C VAL A 211 3.71 -1.02 16.93
N ILE A 212 3.03 -1.42 15.85
CA ILE A 212 1.59 -1.21 15.69
C ILE A 212 0.79 -1.89 16.82
N ARG A 213 1.14 -3.12 17.19
CA ARG A 213 0.45 -3.84 18.30
C ARG A 213 0.68 -3.21 19.66
N GLU A 214 1.90 -2.73 19.91
CA GLU A 214 2.27 -2.11 21.20
C GLU A 214 1.68 -0.70 21.34
N ARG A 215 1.75 0.09 20.28
CA ARG A 215 1.28 1.49 20.29
C ARG A 215 -0.19 1.66 20.04
N ARG A 216 -0.83 0.70 19.38
CA ARG A 216 -2.26 0.71 19.03
C ARG A 216 -2.71 2.04 18.39
N PRO A 217 -2.01 2.53 17.34
CA PRO A 217 -2.39 3.78 16.71
C PRO A 217 -3.76 3.66 16.08
N ARG A 218 -4.42 4.78 15.83
CA ARG A 218 -5.71 4.83 15.10
C ARG A 218 -5.53 5.02 13.61
N ALA A 219 -4.36 5.50 13.17
CA ALA A 219 -3.97 5.57 11.76
C ALA A 219 -2.44 5.43 11.63
N VAL A 220 -1.98 5.00 10.46
CA VAL A 220 -0.55 4.86 10.13
C VAL A 220 -0.27 5.51 8.78
N VAL A 221 0.80 6.29 8.72
CA VAL A 221 1.47 6.66 7.47
C VAL A 221 2.75 5.82 7.40
N ALA A 222 2.81 4.89 6.45
CA ALA A 222 3.93 3.99 6.29
C ALA A 222 4.75 4.36 5.05
N VAL A 223 6.06 4.41 5.18
CA VAL A 223 7.00 4.58 4.08
C VAL A 223 7.68 3.24 3.82
N ALA A 224 7.62 2.73 2.60
CA ALA A 224 8.28 1.50 2.20
C ALA A 224 8.41 1.41 0.67
N CYS A 225 9.27 0.49 0.17
CA CYS A 225 9.22 0.12 -1.25
C CYS A 225 7.91 -0.62 -1.58
N GLU A 226 7.56 -0.72 -2.85
CA GLU A 226 6.31 -1.32 -3.33
C GLU A 226 6.10 -2.72 -2.75
N ARG A 227 7.13 -3.56 -2.77
CA ARG A 227 7.08 -4.97 -2.32
C ARG A 227 6.82 -5.08 -0.83
N ASP A 228 7.57 -4.33 -0.01
CA ASP A 228 7.38 -4.31 1.43
C ASP A 228 6.02 -3.68 1.81
N MET A 229 5.60 -2.63 1.06
CA MET A 229 4.30 -1.99 1.25
C MET A 229 3.16 -2.96 0.97
N MET A 230 3.21 -3.70 -0.14
CA MET A 230 2.20 -4.72 -0.47
C MET A 230 2.09 -5.79 0.62
N THR A 231 3.24 -6.21 1.15
CA THR A 231 3.27 -7.20 2.25
C THR A 231 2.70 -6.60 3.53
N GLY A 232 3.08 -5.36 3.87
CA GLY A 232 2.58 -4.64 5.04
C GLY A 232 1.06 -4.41 4.99
N LEU A 233 0.54 -3.95 3.85
CA LEU A 233 -0.89 -3.73 3.67
C LEU A 233 -1.71 -5.00 3.85
N ARG A 234 -1.25 -6.16 3.34
CA ARG A 234 -1.93 -7.46 3.55
C ARG A 234 -2.10 -7.81 5.02
N ASP A 235 -1.13 -7.45 5.84
CA ASP A 235 -1.11 -7.85 7.24
C ASP A 235 -1.94 -6.92 8.14
N VAL A 236 -2.05 -5.65 7.78
CA VAL A 236 -2.55 -4.59 8.65
C VAL A 236 -3.82 -3.92 8.12
N ALA A 237 -3.98 -3.79 6.80
CA ALA A 237 -5.19 -3.23 6.21
C ALA A 237 -6.43 -4.06 6.61
N GLY A 238 -7.52 -3.39 6.93
CA GLY A 238 -8.73 -4.01 7.48
C GLY A 238 -8.76 -4.16 9.00
N LYS A 239 -7.63 -3.90 9.67
CA LYS A 239 -7.55 -3.78 11.13
C LYS A 239 -7.30 -2.34 11.55
N LEU A 240 -6.61 -1.59 10.71
CA LEU A 240 -6.11 -0.26 10.98
C LEU A 240 -6.00 0.52 9.67
N PRO A 241 -6.41 1.79 9.64
CA PRO A 241 -6.16 2.72 8.55
C PRO A 241 -4.67 2.90 8.27
N VAL A 242 -4.24 2.60 7.04
CA VAL A 242 -2.85 2.77 6.60
C VAL A 242 -2.79 3.53 5.29
N LEU A 243 -1.98 4.58 5.22
CA LEU A 243 -1.55 5.22 3.98
C LEU A 243 -0.11 4.80 3.68
N GLY A 244 0.13 4.29 2.49
CA GLY A 244 1.42 3.78 2.07
C GLY A 244 2.13 4.74 1.11
N LEU A 245 3.22 5.38 1.55
CA LEU A 245 4.07 6.19 0.70
C LEU A 245 5.19 5.33 0.12
N THR A 246 5.20 5.16 -1.19
CA THR A 246 6.23 4.42 -1.90
C THR A 246 7.52 5.23 -2.03
N MET A 247 8.64 4.52 -2.16
CA MET A 247 9.97 5.11 -2.24
C MET A 247 10.55 4.98 -3.64
N GLN A 248 11.37 5.94 -4.02
CA GLN A 248 12.28 5.80 -5.16
C GLN A 248 13.60 5.18 -4.67
N LEU A 249 14.17 4.27 -5.46
CA LEU A 249 15.35 3.48 -5.12
C LEU A 249 16.51 3.74 -6.09
N PRO A 250 17.04 4.98 -6.17
CA PRO A 250 18.02 5.38 -7.19
C PRO A 250 19.32 4.57 -7.10
N ASN A 251 19.70 4.14 -5.90
CA ASN A 251 20.92 3.39 -5.64
C ASN A 251 20.68 1.88 -5.44
N GLY A 252 19.50 1.39 -5.85
CA GLY A 252 19.05 0.02 -5.62
C GLY A 252 18.31 -0.18 -4.32
N PRO A 253 17.88 -1.42 -4.02
CA PRO A 253 17.12 -1.73 -2.82
C PRO A 253 17.90 -1.41 -1.54
N CYS A 254 17.18 -0.94 -0.52
CA CYS A 254 17.70 -0.73 0.83
C CYS A 254 18.88 0.26 0.95
N ARG A 255 19.05 1.16 -0.02
CA ARG A 255 20.16 2.12 -0.02
C ARG A 255 19.71 3.50 -0.50
N ASP A 256 19.88 4.52 0.36
CA ASP A 256 19.67 5.94 0.08
C ASP A 256 18.35 6.24 -0.66
N ALA A 257 17.26 5.58 -0.25
CA ALA A 257 15.95 5.77 -0.84
C ALA A 257 15.42 7.19 -0.61
N THR A 258 14.66 7.69 -1.58
CA THR A 258 14.02 9.00 -1.50
C THR A 258 12.51 8.87 -1.52
N ILE A 259 11.81 9.91 -1.04
CA ILE A 259 10.35 9.97 -0.98
C ILE A 259 9.84 11.34 -1.36
N ASP A 260 8.57 11.42 -1.71
CA ASP A 260 7.86 12.70 -1.86
C ASP A 260 7.45 13.23 -0.48
N LEU A 261 8.25 14.18 0.04
CA LEU A 261 7.99 14.84 1.32
C LEU A 261 6.71 15.70 1.29
N SER A 262 6.36 16.28 0.14
CA SER A 262 5.16 17.10 0.00
C SER A 262 3.89 16.27 0.13
N GLN A 263 3.89 15.08 -0.47
CA GLN A 263 2.80 14.11 -0.34
C GLN A 263 2.67 13.61 1.09
N MET A 264 3.80 13.33 1.75
CA MET A 264 3.80 12.91 3.16
C MET A 264 3.20 14.00 4.05
N GLU A 265 3.63 15.25 3.89
CA GLU A 265 3.11 16.38 4.67
C GLU A 265 1.61 16.56 4.47
N THR A 266 1.15 16.50 3.22
CA THR A 266 -0.28 16.57 2.88
C THR A 266 -1.10 15.50 3.62
N TRP A 267 -0.59 14.28 3.69
CA TRP A 267 -1.29 13.19 4.39
C TRP A 267 -1.27 13.34 5.90
N VAL A 268 -0.12 13.72 6.48
CA VAL A 268 -0.03 13.96 7.93
C VAL A 268 -0.97 15.10 8.33
N GLN A 269 -0.97 16.22 7.60
CA GLN A 269 -1.85 17.36 7.84
C GLN A 269 -3.34 16.97 7.69
N GLY A 270 -3.66 16.14 6.69
CA GLY A 270 -5.02 15.68 6.45
C GLY A 270 -5.55 14.75 7.52
N LEU A 271 -4.68 13.95 8.16
CA LEU A 271 -5.04 12.95 9.16
C LEU A 271 -5.02 13.49 10.60
N VAL A 272 -4.23 14.51 10.91
CA VAL A 272 -4.12 15.08 12.27
C VAL A 272 -5.20 16.13 12.51
N LYS A 273 -5.76 16.14 13.76
CA LYS A 273 -6.70 17.17 14.23
C LYS A 273 -5.97 18.42 14.67
#